data_9e62d05c52e69efe9c1669852e0cbd48
#
_entry.id   9e62d05c52e69efe9c1669852e0cbd48
#
_cell.length_a   1.000
_cell.length_b   1.000
_cell.length_c   1.000
_cell.angle_alpha   90.00
_cell.angle_beta   90.00
_cell.angle_gamma   90.00
#
_symmetry.space_group_name_H-M   'P 1'
#
loop_
_entity.id
_entity.type
_entity.pdbx_description
1 polymer ?
#
loop_
_entity_poly.entity_id
_entity_poly.type
_entity_poly.pdbx_seq_one_letter_code
_entity_poly.pdbx_strand_id
1 'polypeptide(L)'
;QRQMCIRDSCKRNDISEYDDISTIDQYQEALRAGLSEEEALKCCYENSRDNARTPMQWSNGKNGGFTDGTPWLAMNPNYMEINVAAQEHKADSVLAYYRKLIALRKAKEYKDTFTYGIFKPKYENVDDIFAFERVNEESGQKLLILANFGTEEHTITLEQRIAKVLLTNEGRQEAINAEAALNGTITLDSCETVVLELEK
;
A
#
# COMPACT_ATOMS: atom_id res chain seq x y z
N GLN A 1 3.04 4.80 1.08
CA GLN A 1 3.96 4.59 -0.08
C GLN A 1 3.21 4.38 -1.39
N ARG A 2 2.14 3.58 -1.45
CA ARG A 2 1.37 3.42 -2.70
C ARG A 2 0.69 4.69 -3.17
N GLN A 3 0.20 5.52 -2.28
CA GLN A 3 -0.29 6.85 -2.66
C GLN A 3 0.83 7.74 -3.21
N MET A 4 2.06 7.60 -2.72
CA MET A 4 3.22 8.31 -3.26
C MET A 4 3.66 7.74 -4.61
N CYS A 5 3.69 6.42 -4.79
CA CYS A 5 3.96 5.81 -6.10
C CYS A 5 2.89 6.17 -7.16
N ILE A 6 1.62 6.33 -6.76
CA ILE A 6 0.55 6.81 -7.63
C ILE A 6 0.77 8.29 -7.99
N ARG A 7 1.27 9.11 -7.06
CA ARG A 7 1.61 10.52 -7.34
C ARG A 7 2.68 10.66 -8.41
N ASP A 8 3.73 9.85 -8.35
CA ASP A 8 4.88 9.96 -9.26
C ASP A 8 4.61 9.34 -10.64
N SER A 9 3.56 8.53 -10.79
CA SER A 9 3.34 7.74 -12.00
C SER A 9 2.56 8.45 -13.10
N CYS A 10 1.92 9.59 -12.84
CA CYS A 10 1.15 10.33 -13.83
C CYS A 10 1.63 11.77 -13.95
N LYS A 11 2.85 11.96 -14.47
CA LYS A 11 3.36 13.31 -14.80
C LYS A 11 2.54 13.91 -15.94
N ARG A 12 2.03 15.11 -15.73
CA ARG A 12 1.32 15.88 -16.74
C ARG A 12 2.25 16.96 -17.27
N ASN A 13 2.13 17.27 -18.54
CA ASN A 13 3.05 18.19 -19.23
C ASN A 13 2.55 19.63 -19.23
N ASP A 14 1.29 19.85 -18.90
CA ASP A 14 0.66 21.17 -18.92
C ASP A 14 -0.31 21.32 -17.75
N ILE A 15 -0.42 22.55 -17.22
CA ILE A 15 -1.33 22.86 -16.11
C ILE A 15 -2.81 22.64 -16.48
N SER A 16 -3.16 22.78 -17.76
CA SER A 16 -4.53 22.55 -18.25
C SER A 16 -4.98 21.08 -18.15
N GLU A 17 -4.05 20.17 -17.90
CA GLU A 17 -4.37 18.75 -17.67
C GLU A 17 -4.79 18.46 -16.22
N TYR A 18 -4.73 19.46 -15.33
CA TYR A 18 -5.15 19.36 -13.94
C TYR A 18 -6.52 19.98 -13.72
N ASP A 19 -7.37 19.32 -12.96
CA ASP A 19 -8.71 19.78 -12.54
C ASP A 19 -8.76 20.20 -11.06
N ASP A 20 -7.75 19.83 -10.27
CA ASP A 20 -7.68 20.19 -8.86
C ASP A 20 -7.40 21.68 -8.69
N ILE A 21 -8.38 22.43 -8.20
CA ILE A 21 -8.30 23.87 -7.95
C ILE A 21 -7.07 24.22 -7.09
N SER A 22 -6.79 23.43 -6.05
CA SER A 22 -5.61 23.66 -5.20
C SER A 22 -4.30 23.57 -5.99
N THR A 23 -4.23 22.66 -6.96
CA THR A 23 -3.07 22.51 -7.83
C THR A 23 -2.90 23.71 -8.76
N ILE A 24 -4.01 24.19 -9.34
CA ILE A 24 -4.02 25.36 -10.20
C ILE A 24 -3.60 26.61 -9.41
N ASP A 25 -4.13 26.79 -8.20
CA ASP A 25 -3.76 27.89 -7.33
C ASP A 25 -2.27 27.84 -6.94
N GLN A 26 -1.76 26.67 -6.55
CA GLN A 26 -0.33 26.48 -6.23
C GLN A 26 0.58 26.80 -7.42
N TYR A 27 0.20 26.41 -8.63
CA TYR A 27 0.91 26.74 -9.84
C TYR A 27 1.00 28.27 -10.04
N GLN A 28 -0.12 28.96 -9.91
CA GLN A 28 -0.18 30.43 -10.03
C GLN A 28 0.64 31.14 -8.95
N GLU A 29 0.61 30.64 -7.72
CA GLU A 29 1.42 31.15 -6.61
C GLU A 29 2.93 30.99 -6.89
N ALA A 30 3.33 29.81 -7.39
CA ALA A 30 4.72 29.54 -7.76
C ALA A 30 5.22 30.51 -8.84
N LEU A 31 4.43 30.77 -9.88
CA LEU A 31 4.76 31.76 -10.92
C LEU A 31 4.87 33.18 -10.35
N ARG A 32 3.95 33.57 -9.44
CA ARG A 32 4.01 34.89 -8.77
C ARG A 32 5.25 35.03 -7.88
N ALA A 33 5.73 33.91 -7.31
CA ALA A 33 6.95 33.83 -6.52
C ALA A 33 8.23 33.88 -7.39
N GLY A 34 8.08 33.89 -8.74
CA GLY A 34 9.19 33.98 -9.69
C GLY A 34 9.80 32.66 -10.14
N LEU A 35 9.13 31.54 -9.87
CA LEU A 35 9.54 30.26 -10.42
C LEU A 35 9.21 30.21 -11.93
N SER A 36 10.01 29.44 -12.67
CA SER A 36 9.69 29.13 -14.08
C SER A 36 8.44 28.22 -14.17
N GLU A 37 7.82 28.16 -15.34
CA GLU A 37 6.67 27.26 -15.59
C GLU A 37 7.03 25.81 -15.32
N GLU A 38 8.24 25.38 -15.65
CA GLU A 38 8.74 24.02 -15.41
C GLU A 38 8.85 23.73 -13.91
N GLU A 39 9.41 24.65 -13.13
CA GLU A 39 9.52 24.51 -11.67
C GLU A 39 8.15 24.52 -10.98
N ALA A 40 7.26 25.41 -11.42
CA ALA A 40 5.89 25.47 -10.93
C ALA A 40 5.12 24.17 -11.23
N LEU A 41 5.28 23.62 -12.44
CA LEU A 41 4.67 22.36 -12.83
C LEU A 41 5.25 21.18 -12.02
N LYS A 42 6.56 21.21 -11.70
CA LYS A 42 7.19 20.23 -10.84
C LYS A 42 6.57 20.18 -9.44
N CYS A 43 6.27 21.34 -8.85
CA CYS A 43 5.53 21.39 -7.58
C CYS A 43 4.16 20.72 -7.68
N CYS A 44 3.47 20.84 -8.83
CA CYS A 44 2.20 20.17 -9.07
C CYS A 44 2.35 18.65 -9.13
N TYR A 45 3.43 18.13 -9.74
CA TYR A 45 3.67 16.66 -9.78
C TYR A 45 3.76 16.04 -8.39
N GLU A 46 4.40 16.74 -7.47
CA GLU A 46 4.68 16.20 -6.14
C GLU A 46 3.45 16.26 -5.22
N ASN A 47 2.53 17.21 -5.46
CA ASN A 47 1.50 17.55 -4.48
C ASN A 47 0.05 17.40 -4.97
N SER A 48 -0.19 17.30 -6.29
CA SER A 48 -1.55 17.27 -6.83
C SER A 48 -2.33 16.04 -6.42
N ARG A 49 -3.56 16.26 -5.95
CA ARG A 49 -4.52 15.19 -5.68
C ARG A 49 -4.97 14.44 -6.94
N ASP A 50 -4.90 15.08 -8.11
CA ASP A 50 -5.30 14.48 -9.38
C ASP A 50 -4.41 13.30 -9.78
N ASN A 51 -3.18 13.25 -9.28
CA ASN A 51 -2.29 12.11 -9.48
C ASN A 51 -2.86 10.81 -8.88
N ALA A 52 -3.68 10.91 -7.82
CA ALA A 52 -4.35 9.79 -7.18
C ALA A 52 -5.80 9.55 -7.67
N ARG A 53 -6.29 10.39 -8.61
CA ARG A 53 -7.67 10.36 -9.14
C ARG A 53 -7.75 9.91 -10.58
N THR A 54 -6.67 9.33 -11.11
CA THR A 54 -6.67 8.77 -12.47
C THR A 54 -7.77 7.72 -12.60
N PRO A 55 -8.40 7.60 -13.78
CA PRO A 55 -9.42 6.59 -14.02
C PRO A 55 -8.93 5.19 -13.71
N MET A 56 -9.83 4.32 -13.24
CA MET A 56 -9.51 2.93 -12.92
C MET A 56 -9.09 2.15 -14.17
N GLN A 57 -7.96 1.46 -14.05
CA GLN A 57 -7.38 0.66 -15.14
C GLN A 57 -7.94 -0.76 -15.11
N TRP A 58 -9.06 -0.99 -15.82
CA TRP A 58 -9.71 -2.29 -15.87
C TRP A 58 -9.02 -3.27 -16.83
N SER A 59 -8.51 -2.75 -17.96
CA SER A 59 -7.86 -3.56 -19.01
C SER A 59 -6.83 -2.74 -19.78
N ASN A 60 -6.15 -3.37 -20.73
CA ASN A 60 -5.28 -2.71 -21.71
C ASN A 60 -6.03 -2.13 -22.91
N GLY A 61 -7.36 -2.15 -22.91
CA GLY A 61 -8.18 -1.58 -23.98
C GLY A 61 -8.23 -0.05 -23.96
N LYS A 62 -8.98 0.54 -24.90
CA LYS A 62 -9.15 2.00 -24.99
C LYS A 62 -9.54 2.58 -23.63
N ASN A 63 -8.89 3.67 -23.24
CA ASN A 63 -9.08 4.34 -21.94
C ASN A 63 -9.02 3.36 -20.74
N GLY A 64 -8.14 2.35 -20.79
CA GLY A 64 -8.03 1.37 -19.71
C GLY A 64 -9.29 0.54 -19.47
N GLY A 65 -10.24 0.50 -20.43
CA GLY A 65 -11.56 -0.09 -20.23
C GLY A 65 -12.48 0.70 -19.29
N PHE A 66 -12.11 1.95 -18.93
CA PHE A 66 -12.87 2.78 -18.00
C PHE A 66 -14.11 3.41 -18.66
N THR A 67 -13.95 3.95 -19.88
CA THR A 67 -15.03 4.61 -20.63
C THR A 67 -14.77 4.56 -22.12
N ASP A 68 -15.86 4.57 -22.90
CA ASP A 68 -15.81 4.73 -24.36
C ASP A 68 -15.65 6.19 -24.78
N GLY A 69 -16.01 7.13 -23.92
CA GLY A 69 -15.88 8.57 -24.10
C GLY A 69 -14.48 9.10 -23.76
N THR A 70 -14.37 10.41 -23.55
CA THR A 70 -13.16 11.06 -23.04
C THR A 70 -13.21 11.05 -21.52
N PRO A 71 -12.26 10.44 -20.81
CA PRO A 71 -12.21 10.52 -19.36
C PRO A 71 -11.89 11.95 -18.91
N TRP A 72 -12.44 12.37 -17.76
CA TRP A 72 -12.24 13.72 -17.22
C TRP A 72 -10.78 14.04 -16.84
N LEU A 73 -10.02 13.02 -16.42
CA LEU A 73 -8.57 13.06 -16.24
C LEU A 73 -7.91 12.04 -17.18
N ALA A 74 -6.71 12.36 -17.63
CA ALA A 74 -5.94 11.45 -18.45
C ALA A 74 -5.65 10.12 -17.73
N MET A 75 -5.68 9.03 -18.50
CA MET A 75 -5.25 7.72 -18.01
C MET A 75 -3.77 7.73 -17.68
N ASN A 76 -3.39 6.98 -16.64
CA ASN A 76 -1.98 6.70 -16.41
C ASN A 76 -1.46 5.82 -17.57
N PRO A 77 -0.38 6.20 -18.25
CA PRO A 77 0.13 5.47 -19.43
C PRO A 77 0.46 4.00 -19.16
N ASN A 78 0.72 3.64 -17.90
CA ASN A 78 1.05 2.28 -17.50
C ASN A 78 -0.16 1.30 -17.57
N TYR A 79 -1.37 1.77 -17.91
CA TYR A 79 -2.56 0.91 -18.00
C TYR A 79 -2.41 -0.24 -19.00
N MET A 80 -1.52 -0.10 -19.96
CA MET A 80 -1.23 -1.16 -20.92
C MET A 80 -0.65 -2.43 -20.25
N GLU A 81 0.09 -2.26 -19.16
CA GLU A 81 0.75 -3.34 -18.42
C GLU A 81 0.10 -3.58 -17.05
N ILE A 82 -0.25 -2.49 -16.34
CA ILE A 82 -0.79 -2.55 -14.99
C ILE A 82 -2.29 -2.27 -15.03
N ASN A 83 -3.08 -3.33 -14.96
CA ASN A 83 -4.54 -3.26 -14.99
C ASN A 83 -5.16 -4.46 -14.28
N VAL A 84 -6.46 -4.40 -14.00
CA VAL A 84 -7.19 -5.45 -13.29
C VAL A 84 -7.16 -6.77 -14.07
N ALA A 85 -7.41 -6.74 -15.39
CA ALA A 85 -7.43 -7.95 -16.21
C ALA A 85 -6.08 -8.69 -16.20
N ALA A 86 -4.96 -7.94 -16.22
CA ALA A 86 -3.62 -8.52 -16.14
C ALA A 86 -3.32 -9.16 -14.77
N GLN A 87 -3.98 -8.71 -13.70
CA GLN A 87 -3.78 -9.20 -12.35
C GLN A 87 -4.75 -10.31 -11.93
N GLU A 88 -5.90 -10.42 -12.59
CA GLU A 88 -7.02 -11.27 -12.12
C GLU A 88 -6.66 -12.74 -12.00
N HIS A 89 -5.78 -13.23 -12.86
CA HIS A 89 -5.37 -14.63 -12.90
C HIS A 89 -3.94 -14.88 -12.38
N LYS A 90 -3.32 -13.86 -11.77
CA LYS A 90 -1.98 -14.00 -11.16
C LYS A 90 -2.10 -14.15 -9.65
N ALA A 91 -1.63 -15.28 -9.13
CA ALA A 91 -1.72 -15.61 -7.70
C ALA A 91 -0.87 -14.70 -6.80
N ASP A 92 0.19 -14.11 -7.35
CA ASP A 92 1.16 -13.20 -6.73
C ASP A 92 0.85 -11.72 -7.00
N SER A 93 -0.29 -11.42 -7.65
CA SER A 93 -0.67 -10.04 -7.94
C SER A 93 -1.13 -9.29 -6.70
N VAL A 94 -1.03 -7.97 -6.76
CA VAL A 94 -1.58 -7.06 -5.75
C VAL A 94 -3.07 -7.30 -5.53
N LEU A 95 -3.84 -7.52 -6.59
CA LEU A 95 -5.27 -7.83 -6.51
C LEU A 95 -5.51 -9.14 -5.74
N ALA A 96 -4.71 -10.17 -6.00
CA ALA A 96 -4.81 -11.45 -5.29
C ALA A 96 -4.46 -11.30 -3.82
N TYR A 97 -3.42 -10.51 -3.49
CA TYR A 97 -3.07 -10.20 -2.12
C TYR A 97 -4.21 -9.49 -1.37
N TYR A 98 -4.81 -8.47 -1.97
CA TYR A 98 -5.96 -7.77 -1.37
C TYR A 98 -7.16 -8.69 -1.15
N ARG A 99 -7.45 -9.60 -2.09
CA ARG A 99 -8.52 -10.60 -1.92
C ARG A 99 -8.24 -11.50 -0.71
N LYS A 100 -7.00 -11.97 -0.56
CA LYS A 100 -6.58 -12.79 0.61
C LYS A 100 -6.70 -11.99 1.92
N LEU A 101 -6.24 -10.75 1.94
CA LEU A 101 -6.30 -9.88 3.12
C LEU A 101 -7.75 -9.58 3.54
N ILE A 102 -8.63 -9.29 2.59
CA ILE A 102 -10.07 -9.08 2.86
C ILE A 102 -10.73 -10.36 3.36
N ALA A 103 -10.39 -11.51 2.76
CA ALA A 103 -10.90 -12.81 3.20
C ALA A 103 -10.45 -13.12 4.63
N LEU A 104 -9.17 -12.91 4.94
CA LEU A 104 -8.62 -13.06 6.29
C LEU A 104 -9.34 -12.16 7.31
N ARG A 105 -9.53 -10.88 6.97
CA ARG A 105 -10.25 -9.93 7.83
C ARG A 105 -11.70 -10.33 8.09
N LYS A 106 -12.34 -11.03 7.15
CA LYS A 106 -13.73 -11.50 7.27
C LYS A 106 -13.86 -12.91 7.83
N ALA A 107 -12.75 -13.65 7.95
CA ALA A 107 -12.76 -15.01 8.47
C ALA A 107 -13.31 -15.02 9.91
N LYS A 108 -14.22 -15.94 10.20
CA LYS A 108 -14.94 -16.03 11.49
C LYS A 108 -13.97 -16.06 12.69
N GLU A 109 -12.83 -16.70 12.51
CA GLU A 109 -11.78 -16.87 13.52
C GLU A 109 -11.07 -15.54 13.88
N TYR A 110 -10.94 -14.59 12.94
CA TYR A 110 -10.14 -13.37 13.11
C TYR A 110 -10.95 -12.09 13.06
N LYS A 111 -12.20 -12.17 12.53
CA LYS A 111 -13.04 -10.99 12.26
C LYS A 111 -13.17 -10.06 13.46
N ASP A 112 -13.45 -10.61 14.63
CA ASP A 112 -13.71 -9.80 15.82
C ASP A 112 -12.43 -9.11 16.30
N THR A 113 -11.29 -9.80 16.24
CA THR A 113 -9.98 -9.22 16.57
C THR A 113 -9.58 -8.12 15.58
N PHE A 114 -9.76 -8.32 14.28
CA PHE A 114 -9.47 -7.28 13.29
C PHE A 114 -10.42 -6.09 13.40
N THR A 115 -11.68 -6.29 13.78
CA THR A 115 -12.69 -5.24 13.77
C THR A 115 -12.73 -4.48 15.09
N TYR A 116 -12.74 -5.18 16.20
CA TYR A 116 -12.99 -4.63 17.54
C TYR A 116 -11.77 -4.68 18.45
N GLY A 117 -10.72 -5.46 18.11
CA GLY A 117 -9.51 -5.54 18.91
C GLY A 117 -8.87 -4.17 19.12
N ILE A 118 -8.25 -3.98 20.27
CA ILE A 118 -7.53 -2.75 20.62
C ILE A 118 -6.29 -2.62 19.73
N PHE A 119 -6.08 -1.44 19.18
CA PHE A 119 -4.87 -1.09 18.44
C PHE A 119 -3.75 -0.74 19.41
N LYS A 120 -2.60 -1.41 19.29
CA LYS A 120 -1.39 -1.12 20.06
C LYS A 120 -0.22 -0.95 19.10
N PRO A 121 0.37 0.25 18.98
CA PRO A 121 1.58 0.44 18.19
C PRO A 121 2.72 -0.41 18.74
N LYS A 122 3.58 -0.89 17.85
CA LYS A 122 4.75 -1.72 18.17
C LYS A 122 5.95 -1.26 17.35
N TYR A 123 7.14 -1.48 17.87
CA TYR A 123 8.40 -1.21 17.17
C TYR A 123 8.53 0.22 16.62
N GLU A 124 7.99 1.22 17.35
CA GLU A 124 7.94 2.63 16.92
C GLU A 124 9.32 3.28 16.75
N ASN A 125 10.37 2.66 17.32
CA ASN A 125 11.74 3.14 17.23
C ASN A 125 12.56 2.47 16.10
N VAL A 126 11.92 1.66 15.25
CA VAL A 126 12.58 1.01 14.13
C VAL A 126 12.19 1.76 12.86
N ASP A 127 13.16 2.41 12.24
CA ASP A 127 12.96 3.15 11.01
C ASP A 127 12.39 2.23 9.91
N ASP A 128 11.57 2.80 9.03
CA ASP A 128 10.91 2.12 7.93
C ASP A 128 9.94 0.98 8.31
N ILE A 129 9.82 0.63 9.58
CA ILE A 129 8.89 -0.40 10.04
C ILE A 129 7.61 0.24 10.57
N PHE A 130 6.48 -0.13 9.98
CA PHE A 130 5.17 0.15 10.53
C PHE A 130 4.60 -1.13 11.14
N ALA A 131 4.41 -1.12 12.45
CA ALA A 131 3.97 -2.29 13.18
C ALA A 131 2.92 -1.98 14.24
N PHE A 132 1.95 -2.88 14.38
CA PHE A 132 0.94 -2.79 15.42
C PHE A 132 0.30 -4.14 15.74
N GLU A 133 -0.21 -4.25 16.94
CA GLU A 133 -1.06 -5.36 17.37
C GLU A 133 -2.55 -4.98 17.31
N ARG A 134 -3.37 -5.99 17.01
CA ARG A 134 -4.81 -5.99 17.29
C ARG A 134 -5.07 -7.00 18.41
N VAL A 135 -5.53 -6.53 19.55
CA VAL A 135 -5.72 -7.35 20.76
C VAL A 135 -7.20 -7.47 21.06
N ASN A 136 -7.71 -8.70 21.03
CA ASN A 136 -9.06 -9.00 21.50
C ASN A 136 -8.97 -9.44 22.98
N GLU A 137 -9.40 -8.59 23.88
CA GLU A 137 -9.30 -8.83 25.33
C GLU A 137 -10.20 -9.96 25.81
N GLU A 138 -11.34 -10.18 25.16
CA GLU A 138 -12.28 -11.22 25.53
C GLU A 138 -11.74 -12.63 25.21
N SER A 139 -11.18 -12.81 24.02
CA SER A 139 -10.63 -14.11 23.57
C SER A 139 -9.16 -14.29 23.92
N GLY A 140 -8.45 -13.22 24.25
CA GLY A 140 -7.00 -13.19 24.41
C GLY A 140 -6.22 -13.31 23.09
N GLN A 141 -6.92 -13.26 21.94
CA GLN A 141 -6.27 -13.37 20.64
C GLN A 141 -5.53 -12.08 20.31
N LYS A 142 -4.29 -12.23 19.81
CA LYS A 142 -3.43 -11.12 19.37
C LYS A 142 -2.97 -11.36 17.95
N LEU A 143 -3.15 -10.36 17.12
CA LEU A 143 -2.65 -10.34 15.75
C LEU A 143 -1.62 -9.23 15.64
N LEU A 144 -0.40 -9.59 15.20
CA LEU A 144 0.68 -8.63 14.93
C LEU A 144 0.78 -8.41 13.43
N ILE A 145 0.76 -7.16 13.02
CA ILE A 145 0.94 -6.73 11.65
C ILE A 145 2.27 -5.99 11.57
N LEU A 146 3.14 -6.43 10.66
CA LEU A 146 4.44 -5.83 10.38
C LEU A 146 4.49 -5.45 8.92
N ALA A 147 5.00 -4.27 8.60
CA ALA A 147 5.21 -3.81 7.25
C ALA A 147 6.53 -3.04 7.16
N ASN A 148 7.42 -3.51 6.29
CA ASN A 148 8.64 -2.81 5.93
C ASN A 148 8.34 -1.86 4.76
N PHE A 149 8.46 -0.55 5.00
CA PHE A 149 8.31 0.49 3.97
C PHE A 149 9.64 0.93 3.35
N GLY A 150 10.73 0.38 3.84
CA GLY A 150 12.08 0.67 3.35
C GLY A 150 12.46 -0.14 2.12
N THR A 151 13.65 0.16 1.62
CA THR A 151 14.29 -0.54 0.49
C THR A 151 15.26 -1.62 0.93
N GLU A 152 15.61 -1.63 2.22
CA GLU A 152 16.54 -2.59 2.83
C GLU A 152 15.74 -3.62 3.66
N GLU A 153 16.37 -4.76 3.92
CA GLU A 153 15.82 -5.76 4.83
C GLU A 153 15.92 -5.30 6.29
N HIS A 154 14.93 -5.68 7.09
CA HIS A 154 14.92 -5.41 8.53
C HIS A 154 14.65 -6.67 9.33
N THR A 155 15.53 -6.96 10.29
CA THR A 155 15.31 -8.06 11.27
C THR A 155 14.68 -7.52 12.54
N ILE A 156 13.51 -8.06 12.88
CA ILE A 156 12.71 -7.68 14.05
C ILE A 156 12.80 -8.79 15.09
N THR A 157 13.20 -8.45 16.31
CA THR A 157 13.11 -9.36 17.46
C THR A 157 11.68 -9.36 17.98
N LEU A 158 11.08 -10.53 18.05
CA LEU A 158 9.70 -10.69 18.52
C LEU A 158 9.62 -10.64 20.04
N GLU A 159 8.65 -9.88 20.57
CA GLU A 159 8.37 -9.85 22.00
C GLU A 159 7.60 -11.09 22.49
N GLN A 160 6.89 -11.76 21.59
CA GLN A 160 6.11 -12.96 21.85
C GLN A 160 6.30 -13.99 20.74
N ARG A 161 6.10 -15.27 21.07
CA ARG A 161 6.13 -16.32 20.06
C ARG A 161 4.98 -16.22 19.08
N ILE A 162 5.24 -16.65 17.86
CA ILE A 162 4.24 -16.76 16.80
C ILE A 162 3.52 -18.11 16.95
N ALA A 163 2.19 -18.06 16.96
CA ALA A 163 1.37 -19.26 16.81
C ALA A 163 1.22 -19.63 15.32
N LYS A 164 1.09 -18.62 14.45
CA LYS A 164 0.87 -18.84 13.01
C LYS A 164 1.17 -17.62 12.17
N VAL A 165 1.78 -17.82 11.00
CA VAL A 165 1.83 -16.79 9.94
C VAL A 165 0.55 -16.89 9.11
N LEU A 166 -0.25 -15.83 9.12
CA LEU A 166 -1.56 -15.78 8.46
C LEU A 166 -1.47 -15.35 7.01
N LEU A 167 -0.63 -14.35 6.74
CA LEU A 167 -0.47 -13.77 5.40
C LEU A 167 0.89 -13.10 5.26
N THR A 168 1.51 -13.23 4.11
CA THR A 168 2.62 -12.40 3.62
C THR A 168 2.42 -12.09 2.14
N ASN A 169 2.91 -10.96 1.65
CA ASN A 169 2.84 -10.62 0.24
C ASN A 169 3.91 -11.35 -0.60
N GLU A 170 5.00 -11.85 0.04
CA GLU A 170 6.09 -12.57 -0.62
C GLU A 170 5.91 -14.10 -0.63
N GLY A 171 4.86 -14.62 -0.02
CA GLY A 171 4.59 -16.07 0.00
C GLY A 171 5.53 -16.88 0.89
N ARG A 172 6.26 -16.24 1.82
CA ARG A 172 7.31 -16.87 2.67
C ARG A 172 6.80 -17.39 4.02
N GLN A 173 5.52 -17.80 4.15
CA GLN A 173 4.94 -18.20 5.44
C GLN A 173 5.75 -19.28 6.16
N GLU A 174 6.22 -20.31 5.45
CA GLU A 174 7.00 -21.40 6.05
C GLU A 174 8.38 -20.94 6.52
N ALA A 175 9.06 -20.11 5.72
CA ALA A 175 10.36 -19.56 6.07
C ALA A 175 10.29 -18.67 7.31
N ILE A 176 9.30 -17.79 7.39
CA ILE A 176 9.06 -16.91 8.54
C ILE A 176 8.74 -17.72 9.79
N ASN A 177 7.91 -18.76 9.69
CA ASN A 177 7.63 -19.65 10.82
C ASN A 177 8.90 -20.34 11.35
N ALA A 178 9.75 -20.84 10.45
CA ALA A 178 10.99 -21.50 10.82
C ALA A 178 12.00 -20.52 11.47
N GLU A 179 12.16 -19.33 10.93
CA GLU A 179 13.03 -18.31 11.48
C GLU A 179 12.60 -17.87 12.87
N ALA A 180 11.31 -17.57 13.04
CA ALA A 180 10.74 -17.16 14.33
C ALA A 180 10.85 -18.24 15.40
N ALA A 181 10.66 -19.51 15.04
CA ALA A 181 10.79 -20.65 15.95
C ALA A 181 12.23 -20.87 16.41
N LEU A 182 13.22 -20.65 15.54
CA LEU A 182 14.64 -20.85 15.84
C LEU A 182 15.24 -19.70 16.64
N ASN A 183 14.99 -18.47 16.22
CA ASN A 183 15.74 -17.29 16.65
C ASN A 183 14.89 -16.29 17.46
N GLY A 184 13.56 -16.43 17.46
CA GLY A 184 12.66 -15.41 18.01
C GLY A 184 12.70 -14.08 17.22
N THR A 185 13.12 -14.14 15.97
CA THR A 185 13.23 -12.98 15.06
C THR A 185 12.45 -13.22 13.78
N ILE A 186 12.16 -12.14 13.08
CA ILE A 186 11.63 -12.17 11.70
C ILE A 186 12.44 -11.19 10.88
N THR A 187 12.93 -11.61 9.72
CA THR A 187 13.50 -10.74 8.72
C THR A 187 12.44 -10.41 7.67
N LEU A 188 12.17 -9.13 7.49
CA LEU A 188 11.27 -8.58 6.48
C LEU A 188 12.08 -8.05 5.31
N ASP A 189 11.82 -8.56 4.13
CA ASP A 189 12.40 -8.02 2.90
C ASP A 189 11.86 -6.61 2.60
N SER A 190 12.49 -5.91 1.66
CA SER A 190 12.00 -4.62 1.16
C SER A 190 10.53 -4.69 0.76
N CYS A 191 9.72 -3.77 1.26
CA CYS A 191 8.26 -3.70 0.99
C CYS A 191 7.47 -4.95 1.40
N GLU A 192 8.02 -5.81 2.26
CA GLU A 192 7.30 -6.98 2.77
C GLU A 192 6.32 -6.61 3.87
N THR A 193 5.16 -7.24 3.84
CA THR A 193 4.12 -7.14 4.86
C THR A 193 3.73 -8.52 5.36
N VAL A 194 3.67 -8.68 6.68
CA VAL A 194 3.33 -9.94 7.33
C VAL A 194 2.21 -9.74 8.34
N VAL A 195 1.27 -10.68 8.38
CA VAL A 195 0.22 -10.76 9.39
C VAL A 195 0.41 -12.06 10.19
N LEU A 196 0.56 -11.92 11.49
CA LEU A 196 0.89 -13.00 12.41
C LEU A 196 -0.20 -13.16 13.48
N GLU A 197 -0.46 -14.38 13.89
CA GLU A 197 -1.12 -14.68 15.15
C GLU A 197 -0.05 -15.00 16.20
N LEU A 198 -0.12 -14.33 17.34
CA LEU A 198 0.81 -14.57 18.47
C LEU A 198 0.26 -15.64 19.40
N GLU A 199 1.15 -16.35 20.10
CA GLU A 199 0.75 -17.26 21.20
C GLU A 199 0.03 -16.47 22.30
N LYS A 200 -0.89 -17.11 23.01
CA LYS A 200 -1.66 -16.54 24.13
C LYS A 200 -0.81 -16.39 25.37
#